data_408dc33ae3cd48a05610aa990014042f
#
_entry.id   408dc33ae3cd48a05610aa990014042f
#
_cell.length_a   1.000
_cell.length_b   1.000
_cell.length_c   1.000
_cell.angle_alpha   90.00
_cell.angle_beta   90.00
_cell.angle_gamma   90.00
#
_symmetry.space_group_name_H-M   'P 1'
#
loop_
_entity.id
_entity.type
_entity.pdbx_description
1 polymer ?
#
loop_
_entity_poly.entity_id
_entity_poly.type
_entity_poly.pdbx_seq_one_letter_code
_entity_poly.pdbx_strand_id
1 'polypeptide(L)'
;MTVSPSLSSEELQHFHRVVTHSVEVRSHFDVFVWLQGEMQQYLAHDIMIAAWGDFSRGAIQHDIISALDGARSDSANLEAITPLLLDLFRRWTAIGGKPFALSAGDKGFAIEADGCQCAIDTALQRMQYAMVHGINDERSSYDCLYATFRCEECFTDAERDILAMVLPYIDLALRQVKLLPHQTNTAVVISTPLVFDLLQSRGLSAREVEVLQWVTLGKTNPEIGKILRISEFTVKNHMQRIFKKMDVSNRAQAVGLFKSLVSNG
;
A
#
# COMPACT_ATOMS: atom_id res chain seq x y z
N MET A 1 24.58 -24.28 -11.87
CA MET A 1 23.53 -24.73 -12.79
C MET A 1 22.21 -24.50 -12.08
N THR A 2 21.59 -23.38 -12.35
CA THR A 2 20.24 -23.04 -11.85
C THR A 2 19.25 -23.83 -12.69
N VAL A 3 18.62 -24.84 -12.10
CA VAL A 3 17.49 -25.54 -12.72
C VAL A 3 16.34 -24.53 -12.67
N SER A 4 16.00 -23.95 -13.82
CA SER A 4 14.75 -23.20 -13.96
C SER A 4 13.61 -24.18 -13.68
N PRO A 5 12.68 -23.90 -12.75
CA PRO A 5 11.51 -24.72 -12.57
C PRO A 5 10.75 -24.73 -13.91
N SER A 6 10.53 -25.92 -14.46
CA SER A 6 9.70 -26.08 -15.66
C SER A 6 8.24 -25.86 -15.24
N LEU A 7 7.74 -24.64 -15.41
CA LEU A 7 6.35 -24.32 -15.19
C LEU A 7 5.47 -25.16 -16.12
N SER A 8 4.39 -25.71 -15.62
CA SER A 8 3.36 -26.33 -16.45
C SER A 8 2.73 -25.29 -17.38
N SER A 9 2.04 -25.75 -18.44
CA SER A 9 1.35 -24.84 -19.37
C SER A 9 0.31 -23.96 -18.67
N GLU A 10 -0.31 -24.45 -17.62
CA GLU A 10 -1.30 -23.73 -16.81
C GLU A 10 -0.63 -22.67 -15.94
N GLU A 11 0.46 -23.03 -15.26
CA GLU A 11 1.27 -22.08 -14.46
C GLU A 11 1.85 -20.98 -15.35
N LEU A 12 2.28 -21.31 -16.56
CA LEU A 12 2.80 -20.32 -17.51
C LEU A 12 1.70 -19.34 -17.97
N GLN A 13 0.49 -19.84 -18.25
CA GLN A 13 -0.64 -18.98 -18.62
C GLN A 13 -1.06 -18.07 -17.46
N HIS A 14 -1.05 -18.59 -16.24
CA HIS A 14 -1.33 -17.80 -15.05
C HIS A 14 -0.26 -16.73 -14.83
N PHE A 15 1.02 -17.10 -14.91
CA PHE A 15 2.12 -16.15 -14.80
C PHE A 15 2.01 -15.03 -15.85
N HIS A 16 1.68 -15.39 -17.09
CA HIS A 16 1.46 -14.41 -18.15
C HIS A 16 0.34 -13.41 -17.79
N ARG A 17 -0.76 -13.87 -17.18
CA ARG A 17 -1.84 -12.98 -16.71
C ARG A 17 -1.34 -12.03 -15.61
N VAL A 18 -0.63 -12.54 -14.60
CA VAL A 18 -0.05 -11.72 -13.53
C VAL A 18 0.83 -10.61 -14.11
N VAL A 19 1.70 -10.94 -15.06
CA VAL A 19 2.57 -9.99 -15.75
C VAL A 19 1.77 -8.97 -16.57
N THR A 20 0.78 -9.43 -17.33
CA THR A 20 -0.05 -8.53 -18.14
C THR A 20 -0.81 -7.53 -17.28
N HIS A 21 -1.43 -7.98 -16.20
CA HIS A 21 -2.17 -7.09 -15.30
C HIS A 21 -1.26 -6.11 -14.55
N SER A 22 -0.01 -6.48 -14.25
CA SER A 22 0.94 -5.53 -13.64
C SER A 22 1.17 -4.29 -14.49
N VAL A 23 1.14 -4.43 -15.81
CA VAL A 23 1.32 -3.33 -16.77
C VAL A 23 0.06 -2.46 -16.89
N GLU A 24 -1.12 -2.99 -16.55
CA GLU A 24 -2.40 -2.30 -16.60
C GLU A 24 -2.69 -1.46 -15.35
N VAL A 25 -1.94 -1.67 -14.28
CA VAL A 25 -2.07 -0.92 -13.01
C VAL A 25 -1.87 0.58 -13.23
N ARG A 26 -2.82 1.39 -12.75
CA ARG A 26 -2.78 2.86 -12.87
C ARG A 26 -3.06 3.59 -11.55
N SER A 27 -3.57 2.89 -10.55
CA SER A 27 -3.96 3.45 -9.26
C SER A 27 -3.60 2.50 -8.12
N HIS A 28 -3.54 3.01 -6.89
CA HIS A 28 -3.36 2.18 -5.69
C HIS A 28 -4.48 1.14 -5.53
N PHE A 29 -5.67 1.44 -6.03
CA PHE A 29 -6.76 0.48 -6.04
C PHE A 29 -6.47 -0.69 -6.98
N ASP A 30 -5.92 -0.43 -8.16
CA ASP A 30 -5.53 -1.50 -9.10
C ASP A 30 -4.42 -2.38 -8.49
N VAL A 31 -3.41 -1.76 -7.83
CA VAL A 31 -2.39 -2.50 -7.06
C VAL A 31 -3.04 -3.41 -6.02
N PHE A 32 -3.98 -2.85 -5.25
CA PHE A 32 -4.68 -3.59 -4.21
C PHE A 32 -5.45 -4.78 -4.80
N VAL A 33 -6.25 -4.56 -5.84
CA VAL A 33 -7.04 -5.62 -6.50
C VAL A 33 -6.13 -6.70 -7.07
N TRP A 34 -5.04 -6.32 -7.70
CA TRP A 34 -4.09 -7.25 -8.29
C TRP A 34 -3.35 -8.08 -7.22
N LEU A 35 -2.82 -7.45 -6.17
CA LEU A 35 -2.07 -8.11 -5.11
C LEU A 35 -2.97 -8.94 -4.17
N GLN A 36 -4.18 -8.48 -3.88
CA GLN A 36 -5.14 -9.19 -3.04
C GLN A 36 -6.08 -10.11 -3.85
N GLY A 37 -5.94 -10.14 -5.15
CA GLY A 37 -6.66 -11.01 -6.07
C GLY A 37 -5.77 -12.10 -6.66
N GLU A 38 -5.31 -11.90 -7.88
CA GLU A 38 -4.56 -12.92 -8.64
C GLU A 38 -3.25 -13.33 -7.97
N MET A 39 -2.54 -12.39 -7.36
CA MET A 39 -1.27 -12.68 -6.68
C MET A 39 -1.43 -13.59 -5.47
N GLN A 40 -2.60 -13.61 -4.83
CA GLN A 40 -2.87 -14.49 -3.68
C GLN A 40 -2.75 -15.99 -4.03
N GLN A 41 -2.95 -16.36 -5.28
CA GLN A 41 -2.81 -17.76 -5.73
C GLN A 41 -1.35 -18.22 -5.79
N TYR A 42 -0.40 -17.29 -5.89
CA TYR A 42 1.03 -17.58 -6.01
C TYR A 42 1.80 -17.24 -4.75
N LEU A 43 1.40 -16.17 -4.11
CA LEU A 43 2.04 -15.62 -2.94
C LEU A 43 0.95 -15.16 -1.98
N ALA A 44 0.37 -16.12 -1.26
CA ALA A 44 -0.64 -15.82 -0.26
C ALA A 44 -0.04 -14.97 0.87
N HIS A 45 -0.64 -13.81 1.14
CA HIS A 45 -0.20 -12.89 2.18
C HIS A 45 -1.36 -12.05 2.70
N ASP A 46 -1.28 -11.66 3.96
CA ASP A 46 -2.24 -10.78 4.62
C ASP A 46 -1.85 -9.31 4.47
N ILE A 47 -0.55 -9.04 4.54
CA ILE A 47 0.03 -7.70 4.43
C ILE A 47 1.20 -7.74 3.46
N MET A 48 1.26 -6.79 2.53
CA MET A 48 2.47 -6.49 1.77
C MET A 48 2.91 -5.06 2.09
N ILE A 49 4.19 -4.88 2.37
CA ILE A 49 4.83 -3.58 2.58
C ILE A 49 5.89 -3.41 1.51
N ALA A 50 5.76 -2.37 0.73
CA ALA A 50 6.78 -1.90 -0.19
C ALA A 50 7.47 -0.68 0.42
N ALA A 51 8.80 -0.71 0.53
CA ALA A 51 9.57 0.40 1.05
C ALA A 51 10.66 0.79 0.05
N TRP A 52 10.95 2.07 -0.07
CA TRP A 52 11.97 2.59 -0.96
C TRP A 52 12.62 3.85 -0.39
N GLY A 53 13.87 4.11 -0.78
CA GLY A 53 14.61 5.28 -0.33
C GLY A 53 16.06 4.97 0.06
N ASP A 54 16.64 5.86 0.85
CA ASP A 54 17.99 5.70 1.39
C ASP A 54 17.93 4.98 2.75
N PHE A 55 18.06 3.66 2.71
CA PHE A 55 18.05 2.83 3.92
C PHE A 55 19.27 3.07 4.81
N SER A 56 20.38 3.58 4.26
CA SER A 56 21.57 3.88 5.05
C SER A 56 21.39 5.08 5.99
N ARG A 57 20.58 6.03 5.56
CA ARG A 57 20.23 7.23 6.33
C ARG A 57 18.89 7.14 7.05
N GLY A 58 18.15 6.06 6.84
CA GLY A 58 16.79 5.90 7.34
C GLY A 58 15.76 6.81 6.65
N ALA A 59 16.14 7.43 5.53
CA ALA A 59 15.23 8.28 4.73
C ALA A 59 14.44 7.43 3.74
N ILE A 60 13.50 6.63 4.27
CA ILE A 60 12.67 5.72 3.50
C ILE A 60 11.22 6.14 3.48
N GLN A 61 10.54 5.76 2.44
CA GLN A 61 9.09 5.83 2.28
C GLN A 61 8.55 4.41 2.17
N HIS A 62 7.28 4.21 2.43
CA HIS A 62 6.65 2.91 2.25
C HIS A 62 5.18 3.01 1.85
N ASP A 63 4.68 1.94 1.28
CA ASP A 63 3.27 1.70 1.03
C ASP A 63 2.84 0.37 1.63
N ILE A 64 1.65 0.32 2.23
CA ILE A 64 1.09 -0.85 2.88
C ILE A 64 -0.14 -1.28 2.10
N ILE A 65 -0.08 -2.48 1.53
CA ILE A 65 -1.16 -3.09 0.78
C ILE A 65 -1.71 -4.26 1.61
N SER A 66 -2.92 -4.12 2.10
CA SER A 66 -3.58 -5.14 2.92
C SER A 66 -5.10 -5.04 2.86
N ALA A 67 -5.77 -6.18 2.96
CA ALA A 67 -7.22 -6.25 3.17
C ALA A 67 -7.60 -6.10 4.66
N LEU A 68 -6.63 -6.19 5.57
CA LEU A 68 -6.87 -6.08 7.01
C LEU A 68 -7.25 -4.66 7.42
N ASP A 69 -8.21 -4.56 8.34
CA ASP A 69 -8.61 -3.28 8.89
C ASP A 69 -7.45 -2.64 9.67
N GLY A 70 -7.16 -1.37 9.37
CA GLY A 70 -6.11 -0.60 10.03
C GLY A 70 -4.69 -0.78 9.47
N ALA A 71 -4.43 -1.83 8.67
CA ALA A 71 -3.14 -2.02 8.02
C ALA A 71 -3.06 -1.15 6.75
N ARG A 72 -2.67 0.12 6.89
CA ARG A 72 -2.64 1.09 5.79
C ARG A 72 -1.47 2.05 5.92
N SER A 73 -1.10 2.63 4.76
CA SER A 73 -0.12 3.71 4.69
C SER A 73 -0.71 5.00 5.24
N ASP A 74 -0.33 5.37 6.44
CA ASP A 74 -0.60 6.69 7.02
C ASP A 74 0.66 7.23 7.74
N SER A 75 0.67 8.52 8.04
CA SER A 75 1.84 9.17 8.65
C SER A 75 2.17 8.66 10.06
N ALA A 76 1.18 8.22 10.83
CA ALA A 76 1.39 7.67 12.17
C ALA A 76 2.07 6.28 12.11
N ASN A 77 1.79 5.52 11.06
CA ASN A 77 2.41 4.22 10.83
C ASN A 77 3.84 4.35 10.26
N LEU A 78 4.17 5.47 9.60
CA LEU A 78 5.46 5.68 8.96
C LEU A 78 6.63 5.60 9.95
N GLU A 79 6.56 6.35 11.04
CA GLU A 79 7.61 6.37 12.03
C GLU A 79 7.73 5.03 12.78
N ALA A 80 6.59 4.42 13.06
CA ALA A 80 6.53 3.16 13.79
C ALA A 80 7.18 2.00 13.03
N ILE A 81 6.89 1.86 11.73
CA ILE A 81 7.34 0.69 10.93
C ILE A 81 8.78 0.82 10.41
N THR A 82 9.34 2.03 10.37
CA THR A 82 10.68 2.29 9.85
C THR A 82 11.77 1.42 10.49
N PRO A 83 11.84 1.24 11.82
CA PRO A 83 12.86 0.38 12.44
C PRO A 83 12.80 -1.08 11.95
N LEU A 84 11.60 -1.64 11.80
CA LEU A 84 11.39 -2.98 11.26
C LEU A 84 11.91 -3.07 9.82
N LEU A 85 11.57 -2.12 8.97
CA LEU A 85 11.99 -2.11 7.57
C LEU A 85 13.51 -1.98 7.43
N LEU A 86 14.14 -1.15 8.26
CA LEU A 86 15.60 -1.03 8.30
C LEU A 86 16.29 -2.31 8.76
N ASP A 87 15.71 -3.03 9.73
CA ASP A 87 16.25 -4.32 10.18
C ASP A 87 16.11 -5.39 9.08
N LEU A 88 14.94 -5.48 8.45
CA LEU A 88 14.71 -6.40 7.34
C LEU A 88 15.65 -6.12 6.15
N PHE A 89 15.89 -4.84 5.83
CA PHE A 89 16.82 -4.45 4.77
C PHE A 89 18.26 -4.86 5.10
N ARG A 90 18.73 -4.61 6.33
CA ARG A 90 20.06 -5.05 6.78
C ARG A 90 20.24 -6.56 6.69
N ARG A 91 19.24 -7.35 7.07
CA ARG A 91 19.26 -8.82 6.92
C ARG A 91 19.32 -9.22 5.46
N TRP A 92 18.52 -8.61 4.62
CA TRP A 92 18.51 -8.88 3.18
C TRP A 92 19.86 -8.61 2.52
N THR A 93 20.49 -7.48 2.81
CA THR A 93 21.82 -7.14 2.30
C THR A 93 22.91 -8.08 2.82
N ALA A 94 22.85 -8.46 4.10
CA ALA A 94 23.81 -9.35 4.73
C ALA A 94 23.84 -10.76 4.10
N ILE A 95 22.72 -11.24 3.54
CA ILE A 95 22.65 -12.53 2.83
C ILE A 95 22.90 -12.40 1.32
N GLY A 96 23.39 -11.25 0.86
CA GLY A 96 23.74 -11.00 -0.53
C GLY A 96 22.54 -10.72 -1.43
N GLY A 97 21.49 -10.09 -0.91
CA GLY A 97 20.36 -9.62 -1.72
C GLY A 97 19.41 -10.73 -2.20
N LYS A 98 19.42 -11.89 -1.57
CA LYS A 98 18.53 -13.00 -1.91
C LYS A 98 17.22 -12.92 -1.13
N PRO A 99 16.10 -13.44 -1.68
CA PRO A 99 14.87 -13.53 -0.92
C PRO A 99 15.05 -14.47 0.28
N PHE A 100 14.44 -14.12 1.39
CA PHE A 100 14.46 -14.94 2.60
C PHE A 100 13.13 -14.89 3.32
N ALA A 101 12.84 -15.98 4.03
CA ALA A 101 11.68 -16.08 4.92
C ALA A 101 12.15 -16.11 6.38
N LEU A 102 11.31 -15.60 7.26
CA LEU A 102 11.53 -15.64 8.71
C LEU A 102 10.21 -15.88 9.44
N SER A 103 10.34 -16.51 10.61
CA SER A 103 9.21 -16.69 11.54
C SER A 103 9.37 -15.73 12.70
N ALA A 104 8.26 -15.15 13.14
CA ALA A 104 8.21 -14.36 14.36
C ALA A 104 8.25 -15.27 15.59
N GLY A 105 8.63 -14.67 16.72
CA GLY A 105 8.42 -15.28 18.03
C GLY A 105 6.97 -15.11 18.51
N ASP A 106 6.73 -15.45 19.77
CA ASP A 106 5.39 -15.41 20.39
C ASP A 106 4.64 -14.06 20.28
N LYS A 107 5.36 -12.97 20.01
CA LYS A 107 4.80 -11.60 19.90
C LYS A 107 4.54 -11.16 18.45
N GLY A 108 4.68 -12.06 17.48
CA GLY A 108 4.59 -11.68 16.06
C GLY A 108 5.68 -10.68 15.67
N PHE A 109 5.43 -9.87 14.65
CA PHE A 109 6.33 -8.79 14.20
C PHE A 109 5.97 -7.49 14.93
N ALA A 110 6.08 -7.50 16.27
CA ALA A 110 5.81 -6.32 17.07
C ALA A 110 6.79 -5.18 16.74
N ILE A 111 6.25 -3.99 16.64
CA ILE A 111 7.04 -2.77 16.45
C ILE A 111 7.32 -2.22 17.85
N GLU A 112 8.59 -2.18 18.24
CA GLU A 112 9.01 -1.55 19.51
C GLU A 112 8.98 -0.01 19.33
N ALA A 113 7.79 0.57 19.38
CA ALA A 113 7.63 2.01 19.43
C ALA A 113 7.13 2.41 20.83
N ASP A 114 7.85 3.31 21.48
CA ASP A 114 7.52 3.82 22.81
C ASP A 114 6.07 4.34 22.89
N GLY A 115 5.16 3.47 23.33
CA GLY A 115 3.83 3.85 23.81
C GLY A 115 2.76 4.15 22.76
N CYS A 116 3.03 4.04 21.49
CA CYS A 116 2.02 4.25 20.45
C CYS A 116 1.54 2.93 19.85
N GLN A 117 0.40 2.41 20.30
CA GLN A 117 -0.30 1.30 19.63
C GLN A 117 -0.95 1.83 18.36
N CYS A 118 -0.24 1.82 17.25
CA CYS A 118 -0.82 2.11 15.96
C CYS A 118 -1.52 0.86 15.36
N ALA A 119 -2.44 1.08 14.44
CA ALA A 119 -3.23 -0.01 13.88
C ALA A 119 -2.38 -1.03 13.11
N ILE A 120 -1.29 -0.60 12.48
CA ILE A 120 -0.36 -1.51 11.79
C ILE A 120 0.44 -2.37 12.78
N ASP A 121 0.82 -1.84 13.95
CA ASP A 121 1.48 -2.62 14.98
C ASP A 121 0.58 -3.78 15.45
N THR A 122 -0.69 -3.49 15.75
CA THR A 122 -1.67 -4.53 16.10
C THR A 122 -1.84 -5.57 14.99
N ALA A 123 -1.80 -5.17 13.72
CA ALA A 123 -1.87 -6.11 12.61
C ALA A 123 -0.60 -6.96 12.50
N LEU A 124 0.59 -6.36 12.60
CA LEU A 124 1.87 -7.06 12.52
C LEU A 124 2.13 -7.99 13.71
N GLN A 125 1.63 -7.68 14.91
CA GLN A 125 1.68 -8.58 16.07
C GLN A 125 0.95 -9.91 15.83
N ARG A 126 0.00 -9.95 14.91
CA ARG A 126 -0.74 -11.17 14.53
C ARG A 126 0.00 -11.98 13.46
N MET A 127 0.96 -11.39 12.77
CA MET A 127 1.71 -12.06 11.70
C MET A 127 2.79 -12.98 12.31
N GLN A 128 2.83 -14.22 11.85
CA GLN A 128 3.78 -15.23 12.32
C GLN A 128 4.91 -15.45 11.33
N TYR A 129 4.70 -15.15 10.07
CA TYR A 129 5.65 -15.41 9.01
C TYR A 129 5.83 -14.19 8.14
N ALA A 130 7.07 -13.95 7.74
CA ALA A 130 7.39 -12.92 6.76
C ALA A 130 8.29 -13.49 5.67
N MET A 131 8.13 -12.97 4.46
CA MET A 131 9.06 -13.22 3.37
C MET A 131 9.48 -11.87 2.78
N VAL A 132 10.80 -11.72 2.59
CA VAL A 132 11.42 -10.45 2.27
C VAL A 132 12.30 -10.59 1.04
N HIS A 133 12.17 -9.67 0.13
CA HIS A 133 13.08 -9.49 -1.00
C HIS A 133 13.21 -8.02 -1.34
N GLY A 134 14.28 -7.65 -2.04
CA GLY A 134 14.54 -6.28 -2.41
C GLY A 134 15.08 -6.14 -3.82
N ILE A 135 15.16 -4.91 -4.27
CA ILE A 135 15.83 -4.52 -5.51
C ILE A 135 16.88 -3.48 -5.14
N ASN A 136 18.13 -3.78 -5.42
CA ASN A 136 19.21 -2.83 -5.31
C ASN A 136 19.27 -2.03 -6.63
N ASP A 137 18.99 -0.74 -6.59
CA ASP A 137 19.05 0.11 -7.76
C ASP A 137 20.38 0.87 -7.82
N GLU A 138 21.37 0.26 -8.44
CA GLU A 138 22.69 0.85 -8.62
C GLU A 138 22.70 2.17 -9.43
N ARG A 139 21.58 2.49 -10.10
CA ARG A 139 21.45 3.68 -10.96
C ARG A 139 20.80 4.85 -10.26
N SER A 140 19.91 4.57 -9.32
CA SER A 140 19.30 5.55 -8.44
C SER A 140 19.80 5.31 -7.02
N SER A 141 19.86 6.36 -6.20
CA SER A 141 20.26 6.23 -4.79
C SER A 141 19.10 5.66 -3.93
N TYR A 142 18.19 4.91 -4.54
CA TYR A 142 17.00 4.40 -3.89
C TYR A 142 16.90 2.89 -4.03
N ASP A 143 17.20 2.20 -2.94
CA ASP A 143 16.93 0.78 -2.82
C ASP A 143 15.43 0.55 -2.54
N CYS A 144 14.92 -0.62 -2.92
CA CYS A 144 13.56 -1.04 -2.64
C CYS A 144 13.56 -2.33 -1.83
N LEU A 145 12.63 -2.42 -0.88
CA LEU A 145 12.39 -3.60 -0.06
C LEU A 145 10.91 -3.95 -0.09
N TYR A 146 10.62 -5.22 -0.28
CA TYR A 146 9.27 -5.78 -0.28
C TYR A 146 9.19 -6.84 0.79
N ALA A 147 8.25 -6.67 1.71
CA ALA A 147 8.00 -7.61 2.80
C ALA A 147 6.54 -8.05 2.76
N THR A 148 6.31 -9.35 2.64
CA THR A 148 4.99 -9.97 2.75
C THR A 148 4.87 -10.67 4.08
N PHE A 149 3.71 -10.53 4.72
CA PHE A 149 3.44 -11.11 6.03
C PHE A 149 2.15 -11.93 5.99
N ARG A 150 2.11 -13.03 6.76
CA ARG A 150 0.89 -13.85 6.96
C ARG A 150 0.82 -14.46 8.36
N CYS A 151 -0.41 -14.74 8.79
CA CYS A 151 -0.68 -15.30 10.11
C CYS A 151 -0.41 -16.81 10.17
N GLU A 152 -0.76 -17.52 9.12
CA GLU A 152 -0.78 -18.98 9.06
C GLU A 152 0.22 -19.48 8.01
N GLU A 153 0.77 -20.67 8.26
CA GLU A 153 1.71 -21.38 7.39
C GLU A 153 3.05 -20.65 7.12
N CYS A 154 4.13 -21.39 7.10
CA CYS A 154 5.44 -20.86 6.73
C CYS A 154 5.57 -20.72 5.21
N PHE A 155 6.31 -19.71 4.76
CA PHE A 155 6.64 -19.56 3.35
C PHE A 155 7.55 -20.70 2.88
N THR A 156 7.21 -21.30 1.76
CA THR A 156 7.95 -22.38 1.12
C THR A 156 9.09 -21.86 0.25
N ASP A 157 10.01 -22.74 -0.11
CA ASP A 157 11.09 -22.42 -1.07
C ASP A 157 10.51 -22.08 -2.45
N ALA A 158 9.42 -22.74 -2.86
CA ALA A 158 8.74 -22.46 -4.12
C ALA A 158 8.14 -21.03 -4.13
N GLU A 159 7.48 -20.61 -3.05
CA GLU A 159 6.97 -19.24 -2.93
C GLU A 159 8.09 -18.20 -2.90
N ARG A 160 9.24 -18.54 -2.33
CA ARG A 160 10.43 -17.67 -2.37
C ARG A 160 10.95 -17.48 -3.79
N ASP A 161 11.00 -18.54 -4.57
CA ASP A 161 11.39 -18.47 -5.99
C ASP A 161 10.36 -17.69 -6.80
N ILE A 162 9.07 -17.87 -6.51
CA ILE A 162 7.98 -17.08 -7.11
C ILE A 162 8.15 -15.60 -6.79
N LEU A 163 8.40 -15.23 -5.52
CA LEU A 163 8.62 -13.82 -5.17
C LEU A 163 9.79 -13.23 -5.95
N ALA A 164 10.92 -13.95 -6.06
CA ALA A 164 12.06 -13.49 -6.84
C ALA A 164 11.70 -13.24 -8.31
N MET A 165 10.85 -14.07 -8.87
CA MET A 165 10.41 -13.98 -10.27
C MET A 165 9.39 -12.85 -10.51
N VAL A 166 8.46 -12.63 -9.58
CA VAL A 166 7.38 -11.63 -9.75
C VAL A 166 7.75 -10.25 -9.22
N LEU A 167 8.77 -10.14 -8.38
CA LEU A 167 9.15 -8.87 -7.75
C LEU A 167 9.38 -7.71 -8.74
N PRO A 168 10.04 -7.90 -9.90
CA PRO A 168 10.20 -6.82 -10.87
C PRO A 168 8.87 -6.26 -11.39
N TYR A 169 7.83 -7.09 -11.46
CA TYR A 169 6.50 -6.67 -11.90
C TYR A 169 5.73 -5.97 -10.80
N ILE A 170 5.94 -6.38 -9.54
CA ILE A 170 5.40 -5.68 -8.37
C ILE A 170 6.02 -4.27 -8.29
N ASP A 171 7.33 -4.16 -8.41
CA ASP A 171 8.05 -2.90 -8.43
C ASP A 171 7.59 -1.99 -9.58
N LEU A 172 7.46 -2.55 -10.79
CA LEU A 172 6.96 -1.83 -11.95
C LEU A 172 5.54 -1.29 -11.72
N ALA A 173 4.63 -2.12 -11.22
CA ALA A 173 3.25 -1.73 -10.93
C ALA A 173 3.19 -0.59 -9.91
N LEU A 174 3.96 -0.68 -8.83
CA LEU A 174 4.03 0.35 -7.80
C LEU A 174 4.64 1.66 -8.31
N ARG A 175 5.68 1.61 -9.16
CA ARG A 175 6.28 2.80 -9.78
C ARG A 175 5.37 3.51 -10.77
N GLN A 176 4.40 2.82 -11.37
CA GLN A 176 3.41 3.43 -12.26
C GLN A 176 2.35 4.22 -11.51
N VAL A 177 2.18 3.95 -10.23
CA VAL A 177 1.16 4.58 -9.39
C VAL A 177 1.71 5.84 -8.75
N LYS A 178 0.95 6.93 -8.79
CA LYS A 178 1.32 8.16 -8.08
C LYS A 178 1.36 7.89 -6.57
N LEU A 179 2.41 8.36 -5.91
CA LEU A 179 2.52 8.30 -4.47
C LEU A 179 1.28 8.88 -3.79
N LEU A 180 0.85 8.24 -2.71
CA LEU A 180 -0.21 8.81 -1.87
C LEU A 180 0.27 10.14 -1.28
N PRO A 181 -0.62 11.12 -1.05
CA PRO A 181 -0.24 12.45 -0.58
C PRO A 181 0.62 12.48 0.69
N HIS A 182 0.41 11.52 1.59
CA HIS A 182 1.19 11.38 2.82
C HIS A 182 2.56 10.71 2.63
N GLN A 183 2.82 10.12 1.47
CA GLN A 183 4.11 9.50 1.12
C GLN A 183 5.03 10.49 0.41
N THR A 184 4.50 11.59 -0.11
CA THR A 184 5.30 12.68 -0.63
C THR A 184 5.73 13.56 0.52
N ASN A 185 7.03 13.62 0.84
CA ASN A 185 7.61 14.63 1.74
C ASN A 185 7.48 16.06 1.19
N THR A 186 6.94 16.20 0.02
CA THR A 186 6.35 17.42 -0.47
C THR A 186 4.92 17.40 0.05
N ALA A 187 4.68 18.10 1.12
CA ALA A 187 3.38 18.55 1.58
C ALA A 187 2.70 19.40 0.49
N VAL A 188 2.54 18.83 -0.67
CA VAL A 188 1.80 19.43 -1.76
C VAL A 188 0.73 18.44 -2.13
N VAL A 189 -0.45 18.88 -1.80
CA VAL A 189 -1.74 18.41 -2.29
C VAL A 189 -2.45 17.46 -1.34
N ILE A 190 -3.12 17.98 -0.48
CA ILE A 190 -4.43 17.86 0.15
C ILE A 190 -4.38 18.34 1.61
N SER A 191 -3.22 18.75 2.06
CA SER A 191 -3.05 19.56 3.27
C SER A 191 -2.44 20.92 2.94
N THR A 192 -2.80 21.52 1.81
CA THR A 192 -2.76 22.97 1.83
C THR A 192 -3.94 23.35 2.72
N PRO A 193 -3.69 24.01 3.84
CA PRO A 193 -4.75 24.67 4.60
C PRO A 193 -5.74 25.37 3.67
N LEU A 194 -5.26 25.89 2.55
CA LEU A 194 -6.00 26.53 1.47
C LEU A 194 -7.08 25.63 0.83
N VAL A 195 -6.82 24.39 0.48
CA VAL A 195 -7.84 23.51 -0.16
C VAL A 195 -8.85 23.02 0.86
N PHE A 196 -8.41 22.72 2.07
CA PHE A 196 -9.29 22.36 3.18
C PHE A 196 -10.20 23.54 3.54
N ASP A 197 -9.63 24.74 3.71
CA ASP A 197 -10.35 25.98 3.99
C ASP A 197 -11.28 26.35 2.83
N LEU A 198 -10.85 26.16 1.58
CA LEU A 198 -11.68 26.40 0.40
C LEU A 198 -12.87 25.44 0.32
N LEU A 199 -12.70 24.17 0.68
CA LEU A 199 -13.82 23.22 0.72
C LEU A 199 -14.74 23.48 1.91
N GLN A 200 -14.20 23.87 3.06
CA GLN A 200 -15.00 24.30 4.19
C GLN A 200 -15.75 25.60 3.93
N SER A 201 -15.16 26.57 3.23
CA SER A 201 -15.84 27.79 2.82
C SER A 201 -17.02 27.53 1.86
N ARG A 202 -16.98 26.41 1.13
CA ARG A 202 -18.12 25.88 0.36
C ARG A 202 -19.13 25.09 1.21
N GLY A 203 -18.96 25.10 2.52
CA GLY A 203 -19.86 24.48 3.48
C GLY A 203 -19.68 22.98 3.68
N LEU A 204 -18.58 22.35 3.19
CA LEU A 204 -18.28 20.97 3.51
C LEU A 204 -17.81 20.86 4.96
N SER A 205 -18.34 19.87 5.70
CA SER A 205 -17.80 19.53 7.01
C SER A 205 -16.46 18.80 6.87
N ALA A 206 -15.64 18.78 7.93
CA ALA A 206 -14.38 18.04 7.94
C ALA A 206 -14.57 16.57 7.51
N ARG A 207 -15.66 15.94 7.95
CA ARG A 207 -15.98 14.55 7.59
C ARG A 207 -16.36 14.39 6.12
N GLU A 208 -17.04 15.35 5.54
CA GLU A 208 -17.36 15.34 4.10
C GLU A 208 -16.11 15.57 3.25
N VAL A 209 -15.20 16.43 3.70
CA VAL A 209 -13.89 16.61 3.04
C VAL A 209 -13.10 15.31 3.06
N GLU A 210 -13.05 14.63 4.19
CA GLU A 210 -12.36 13.35 4.33
C GLU A 210 -12.97 12.25 3.41
N VAL A 211 -14.29 12.14 3.37
CA VAL A 211 -14.98 11.24 2.44
C VAL A 211 -14.65 11.59 0.98
N LEU A 212 -14.69 12.89 0.63
CA LEU A 212 -14.38 13.34 -0.73
C LEU A 212 -12.94 13.03 -1.14
N GLN A 213 -11.99 13.15 -0.21
CA GLN A 213 -10.60 12.76 -0.46
C GLN A 213 -10.48 11.29 -0.85
N TRP A 214 -11.12 10.38 -0.12
CA TRP A 214 -11.13 8.96 -0.46
C TRP A 214 -11.84 8.68 -1.80
N VAL A 215 -12.87 9.44 -2.11
CA VAL A 215 -13.57 9.38 -3.40
C VAL A 215 -12.63 9.78 -4.55
N THR A 216 -11.81 10.81 -4.38
CA THR A 216 -10.84 11.25 -5.41
C THR A 216 -9.70 10.27 -5.61
N LEU A 217 -9.42 9.46 -4.60
CA LEU A 217 -8.48 8.32 -4.66
C LEU A 217 -9.12 7.03 -5.23
N GLY A 218 -10.36 7.13 -5.74
CA GLY A 218 -11.04 6.02 -6.40
C GLY A 218 -11.73 5.01 -5.46
N LYS A 219 -11.73 5.22 -4.13
CA LYS A 219 -12.31 4.29 -3.15
C LYS A 219 -13.82 4.19 -3.27
N THR A 220 -14.37 2.99 -3.27
CA THR A 220 -15.82 2.73 -3.25
C THR A 220 -16.44 3.05 -1.88
N ASN A 221 -17.77 3.18 -1.81
CA ASN A 221 -18.43 3.45 -0.53
C ASN A 221 -18.19 2.39 0.55
N PRO A 222 -18.21 1.07 0.25
CA PRO A 222 -17.84 0.03 1.20
C PRO A 222 -16.42 0.18 1.73
N GLU A 223 -15.45 0.49 0.87
CA GLU A 223 -14.06 0.71 1.26
C GLU A 223 -13.91 1.94 2.15
N ILE A 224 -14.53 3.06 1.76
CA ILE A 224 -14.55 4.30 2.56
C ILE A 224 -15.20 4.03 3.93
N GLY A 225 -16.27 3.24 3.96
CA GLY A 225 -16.93 2.84 5.19
C GLY A 225 -15.98 2.10 6.13
N LYS A 226 -15.23 1.14 5.62
CA LYS A 226 -14.19 0.41 6.38
C LYS A 226 -13.08 1.35 6.84
N ILE A 227 -12.57 2.21 5.95
CA ILE A 227 -11.51 3.18 6.25
C ILE A 227 -11.90 4.10 7.40
N LEU A 228 -13.09 4.65 7.31
CA LEU A 228 -13.56 5.68 8.22
C LEU A 228 -14.35 5.11 9.41
N ARG A 229 -14.45 3.77 9.52
CA ARG A 229 -15.22 3.04 10.55
C ARG A 229 -16.67 3.49 10.64
N ILE A 230 -17.33 3.66 9.50
CA ILE A 230 -18.73 4.01 9.36
C ILE A 230 -19.41 3.05 8.38
N SER A 231 -20.74 2.96 8.41
CA SER A 231 -21.46 2.12 7.46
C SER A 231 -21.36 2.66 6.03
N GLU A 232 -21.42 1.78 5.02
CA GLU A 232 -21.53 2.17 3.61
C GLU A 232 -22.69 3.14 3.38
N PHE A 233 -23.80 2.92 4.09
CA PHE A 233 -24.97 3.80 4.05
C PHE A 233 -24.64 5.21 4.55
N THR A 234 -23.83 5.31 5.60
CA THR A 234 -23.35 6.61 6.11
C THR A 234 -22.46 7.32 5.08
N VAL A 235 -21.56 6.57 4.41
CA VAL A 235 -20.74 7.13 3.30
C VAL A 235 -21.64 7.64 2.18
N LYS A 236 -22.65 6.86 1.77
CA LYS A 236 -23.62 7.27 0.76
C LYS A 236 -24.32 8.57 1.13
N ASN A 237 -24.73 8.73 2.39
CA ASN A 237 -25.35 9.96 2.89
C ASN A 237 -24.38 11.15 2.86
N HIS A 238 -23.11 10.96 3.22
CA HIS A 238 -22.09 12.00 3.07
C HIS A 238 -21.92 12.39 1.59
N MET A 239 -21.87 11.41 0.68
CA MET A 239 -21.75 11.68 -0.76
C MET A 239 -22.92 12.50 -1.30
N GLN A 240 -24.15 12.21 -0.90
CA GLN A 240 -25.31 13.00 -1.28
C GLN A 240 -25.22 14.46 -0.79
N ARG A 241 -24.74 14.66 0.43
CA ARG A 241 -24.51 16.02 0.97
C ARG A 241 -23.39 16.74 0.24
N ILE A 242 -22.30 16.04 -0.08
CA ILE A 242 -21.18 16.57 -0.88
C ILE A 242 -21.69 17.01 -2.25
N PHE A 243 -22.45 16.17 -2.96
CA PHE A 243 -23.00 16.54 -4.27
C PHE A 243 -23.84 17.80 -4.21
N LYS A 244 -24.72 17.90 -3.20
CA LYS A 244 -25.54 19.08 -3.00
C LYS A 244 -24.72 20.34 -2.70
N LYS A 245 -23.69 20.25 -1.87
CA LYS A 245 -22.85 21.37 -1.45
C LYS A 245 -21.88 21.83 -2.54
N MET A 246 -21.43 20.89 -3.36
CA MET A 246 -20.52 21.17 -4.48
C MET A 246 -21.28 21.49 -5.79
N ASP A 247 -22.61 21.43 -5.78
CA ASP A 247 -23.47 21.60 -6.96
C ASP A 247 -23.07 20.68 -8.13
N VAL A 248 -22.94 19.39 -7.82
CA VAL A 248 -22.60 18.34 -8.79
C VAL A 248 -23.62 17.20 -8.73
N SER A 249 -23.82 16.52 -9.87
CA SER A 249 -24.85 15.48 -10.00
C SER A 249 -24.35 14.07 -9.77
N ASN A 250 -23.04 13.82 -9.84
CA ASN A 250 -22.48 12.49 -9.73
C ASN A 250 -21.04 12.50 -9.20
N ARG A 251 -20.55 11.29 -8.89
CA ARG A 251 -19.22 11.06 -8.35
C ARG A 251 -18.11 11.58 -9.26
N ALA A 252 -18.20 11.36 -10.57
CA ALA A 252 -17.16 11.78 -11.52
C ALA A 252 -17.04 13.30 -11.57
N GLN A 253 -18.16 14.02 -11.53
CA GLN A 253 -18.18 15.49 -11.46
C GLN A 253 -17.58 16.01 -10.15
N ALA A 254 -17.89 15.35 -9.01
CA ALA A 254 -17.29 15.72 -7.73
C ALA A 254 -15.76 15.58 -7.75
N VAL A 255 -15.25 14.49 -8.32
CA VAL A 255 -13.81 14.27 -8.50
C VAL A 255 -13.20 15.30 -9.45
N GLY A 256 -13.85 15.59 -10.58
CA GLY A 256 -13.38 16.58 -11.56
C GLY A 256 -13.29 17.98 -10.96
N LEU A 257 -14.32 18.41 -10.24
CA LEU A 257 -14.35 19.72 -9.57
C LEU A 257 -13.28 19.81 -8.46
N PHE A 258 -13.13 18.76 -7.64
CA PHE A 258 -12.08 18.71 -6.63
C PHE A 258 -10.69 18.88 -7.27
N LYS A 259 -10.39 18.11 -8.32
CA LYS A 259 -9.10 18.20 -9.03
C LYS A 259 -8.84 19.59 -9.61
N SER A 260 -9.86 20.26 -10.16
CA SER A 260 -9.72 21.63 -10.67
C SER A 260 -9.43 22.64 -9.57
N LEU A 261 -10.01 22.47 -8.38
CA LEU A 261 -9.75 23.35 -7.23
C LEU A 261 -8.31 23.19 -6.69
N VAL A 262 -7.79 21.97 -6.71
CA VAL A 262 -6.41 21.67 -6.29
C VAL A 262 -5.38 22.17 -7.31
N SER A 263 -5.71 22.16 -8.61
CA SER A 263 -4.78 22.60 -9.67
C SER A 263 -4.70 24.13 -9.81
N ASN A 264 -5.67 24.87 -9.28
CA ASN A 264 -5.78 26.33 -9.40
C ASN A 264 -5.46 27.08 -8.10
N GLY A 265 -5.09 26.40 -7.05
CA GLY A 265 -4.63 26.94 -5.76
C GLY A 265 -3.16 26.62 -5.52
#